data_0c83e6c726ba4bae6474ecb57eaae5de
#
_entry.id   0c83e6c726ba4bae6474ecb57eaae5de
#
_cell.length_a   1.000
_cell.length_b   1.000
_cell.length_c   1.000
_cell.angle_alpha   90.00
_cell.angle_beta   90.00
_cell.angle_gamma   90.00
#
_symmetry.space_group_name_H-M   'P 1'
#
loop_
_entity.id
_entity.type
_entity.pdbx_description
1 polymer ?
#
loop_
_entity_poly.entity_id
_entity_poly.type
_entity_poly.pdbx_seq_one_letter_code
_entity_poly.pdbx_strand_id
1 'polypeptide(L)'
;MSRDYQAVLEKFQGEQKELIPILQSVQEEFGYLPEDCFEKIAEYIGIPDSSVYGVATFYAQFHFSPRGKYIIRMCRGTACHVKGVSKAADKMRELLGIDVGETTSDYKFTYEEVACIGACGLAPVMMINDRTYGKLTPDKVEEIIESYKEPVEA
;
A
#
# COMPACT_ATOMS: atom_id res chain seq x y z
N MET A 1 -7.00 18.45 -11.69
CA MET A 1 -6.95 19.13 -10.39
C MET A 1 -5.54 19.15 -9.86
N SER A 2 -5.08 20.35 -9.47
CA SER A 2 -3.79 20.46 -8.80
C SER A 2 -3.91 19.93 -7.37
N ARG A 3 -2.98 19.07 -6.99
CA ARG A 3 -2.90 18.58 -5.62
C ARG A 3 -2.29 19.65 -4.73
N ASP A 4 -2.83 19.79 -3.54
CA ASP A 4 -2.30 20.77 -2.59
C ASP A 4 -1.20 20.13 -1.74
N TYR A 5 0.03 20.35 -2.16
CA TYR A 5 1.22 19.89 -1.40
C TYR A 5 1.61 20.86 -0.31
N GLN A 6 1.10 22.08 -0.36
CA GLN A 6 1.49 23.12 0.58
C GLN A 6 1.20 22.73 2.03
N ALA A 7 0.04 22.16 2.28
CA ALA A 7 -0.35 21.72 3.61
C ALA A 7 0.61 20.67 4.19
N VAL A 8 1.18 19.81 3.33
CA VAL A 8 2.18 18.82 3.74
C VAL A 8 3.53 19.50 3.97
N LEU A 9 3.96 20.34 3.02
CA LEU A 9 5.28 20.98 3.06
C LEU A 9 5.42 21.96 4.23
N GLU A 10 4.36 22.65 4.59
CA GLU A 10 4.35 23.61 5.71
C GLU A 10 4.69 22.96 7.05
N LYS A 11 4.57 21.67 7.17
CA LYS A 11 4.95 20.92 8.37
C LYS A 11 6.47 20.83 8.54
N PHE A 12 7.22 21.18 7.51
CA PHE A 12 8.67 21.08 7.46
C PHE A 12 9.32 22.44 7.21
N GLN A 13 10.59 22.56 7.54
CA GLN A 13 11.33 23.81 7.44
C GLN A 13 11.99 24.04 6.08
N GLY A 14 11.99 23.03 5.20
CA GLY A 14 12.60 23.11 3.89
C GLY A 14 14.08 22.74 3.88
N GLU A 15 14.50 21.93 4.82
CA GLU A 15 15.90 21.47 4.89
C GLU A 15 16.07 20.16 4.09
N GLN A 16 17.25 19.99 3.49
CA GLN A 16 17.53 18.79 2.68
C GLN A 16 17.43 17.50 3.48
N LYS A 17 17.77 17.52 4.76
CA LYS A 17 17.65 16.36 5.66
C LYS A 17 16.22 15.88 5.86
N GLU A 18 15.26 16.72 5.50
CA GLU A 18 13.82 16.39 5.65
C GLU A 18 13.24 15.68 4.43
N LEU A 19 14.04 15.42 3.41
CA LEU A 19 13.56 14.84 2.14
C LEU A 19 12.74 13.55 2.37
N ILE A 20 13.29 12.58 3.10
CA ILE A 20 12.59 11.33 3.35
C ILE A 20 11.32 11.53 4.19
N PRO A 21 11.35 12.27 5.31
CA PRO A 21 10.11 12.61 6.03
C PRO A 21 9.05 13.30 5.17
N ILE A 22 9.45 14.20 4.27
CA ILE A 22 8.54 14.87 3.35
C ILE A 22 7.90 13.86 2.39
N LEU A 23 8.70 12.99 1.78
CA LEU A 23 8.20 11.94 0.88
C LEU A 23 7.22 11.02 1.61
N GLN A 24 7.53 10.62 2.83
CA GLN A 24 6.64 9.81 3.66
C GLN A 24 5.32 10.52 3.93
N SER A 25 5.36 11.80 4.24
CA SER A 25 4.15 12.59 4.52
C SER A 25 3.29 12.77 3.28
N VAL A 26 3.89 12.99 2.11
CA VAL A 26 3.17 13.08 0.84
C VAL A 26 2.49 11.74 0.53
N GLN A 27 3.21 10.64 0.68
CA GLN A 27 2.64 9.31 0.43
C GLN A 27 1.50 8.99 1.40
N GLU A 28 1.64 9.38 2.66
CA GLU A 28 0.59 9.19 3.66
C GLU A 28 -0.68 9.97 3.30
N GLU A 29 -0.52 11.21 2.83
CA GLU A 29 -1.64 12.07 2.47
C GLU A 29 -2.36 11.61 1.19
N PHE A 30 -1.60 11.22 0.16
CA PHE A 30 -2.15 10.90 -1.15
C PHE A 30 -2.20 9.40 -1.45
N GLY A 31 -1.61 8.56 -0.60
CA GLY A 31 -1.55 7.11 -0.80
C GLY A 31 -0.42 6.65 -1.73
N TYR A 32 0.25 7.56 -2.40
CA TYR A 32 1.39 7.31 -3.29
C TYR A 32 2.13 8.62 -3.52
N LEU A 33 3.20 8.59 -4.31
CA LEU A 33 3.94 9.78 -4.69
C LEU A 33 3.54 10.20 -6.11
N PRO A 34 2.64 11.21 -6.27
CA PRO A 34 2.30 11.72 -7.59
C PRO A 34 3.51 12.33 -8.28
N GLU A 35 3.57 12.20 -9.61
CA GLU A 35 4.71 12.69 -10.38
C GLU A 35 5.01 14.17 -10.15
N ASP A 36 3.98 14.99 -10.03
CA ASP A 36 4.12 16.43 -9.83
C ASP A 36 4.66 16.80 -8.43
N CYS A 37 4.66 15.87 -7.47
CA CYS A 37 5.20 16.16 -6.14
C CYS A 37 6.72 16.34 -6.13
N PHE A 38 7.43 15.71 -7.06
CA PHE A 38 8.90 15.77 -7.09
C PHE A 38 9.39 17.19 -7.35
N GLU A 39 8.79 17.88 -8.29
CA GLU A 39 9.11 19.26 -8.59
C GLU A 39 8.83 20.19 -7.39
N LYS A 40 7.68 20.00 -6.77
CA LYS A 40 7.27 20.81 -5.61
C LYS A 40 8.17 20.61 -4.41
N ILE A 41 8.55 19.38 -4.14
CA ILE A 41 9.47 19.06 -3.05
C ILE A 41 10.87 19.64 -3.35
N ALA A 42 11.33 19.48 -4.58
CA ALA A 42 12.63 19.97 -5.01
C ALA A 42 12.74 21.49 -4.83
N GLU A 43 11.72 22.23 -5.24
CA GLU A 43 11.66 23.69 -5.04
C GLU A 43 11.67 24.05 -3.55
N TYR A 44 10.94 23.31 -2.74
CA TYR A 44 10.79 23.60 -1.32
C TYR A 44 12.11 23.44 -0.56
N ILE A 45 12.88 22.39 -0.85
CA ILE A 45 14.13 22.10 -0.13
C ILE A 45 15.38 22.53 -0.90
N GLY A 46 15.22 23.06 -2.11
CA GLY A 46 16.32 23.65 -2.87
C GLY A 46 17.29 22.65 -3.48
N ILE A 47 16.81 21.50 -3.96
CA ILE A 47 17.62 20.50 -4.66
C ILE A 47 17.00 20.20 -6.03
N PRO A 48 17.76 19.58 -6.96
CA PRO A 48 17.18 19.15 -8.24
C PRO A 48 16.09 18.10 -8.06
N ASP A 49 15.07 18.16 -8.91
CA ASP A 49 13.98 17.16 -8.90
C ASP A 49 14.49 15.74 -9.16
N SER A 50 15.57 15.61 -9.95
CA SER A 50 16.23 14.32 -10.18
C SER A 50 16.76 13.69 -8.89
N SER A 51 17.21 14.52 -7.94
CA SER A 51 17.68 14.05 -6.64
C SER A 51 16.52 13.53 -5.79
N VAL A 52 15.36 14.21 -5.84
CA VAL A 52 14.16 13.77 -5.14
C VAL A 52 13.69 12.44 -5.72
N TYR A 53 13.63 12.33 -7.03
CA TYR A 53 13.21 11.12 -7.73
C TYR A 53 14.18 9.96 -7.44
N GLY A 54 15.48 10.23 -7.45
CA GLY A 54 16.50 9.21 -7.14
C GLY A 54 16.34 8.62 -5.75
N VAL A 55 16.07 9.46 -4.74
CA VAL A 55 15.83 8.99 -3.38
C VAL A 55 14.53 8.19 -3.32
N ALA A 56 13.47 8.70 -3.95
CA ALA A 56 12.16 8.02 -3.95
C ALA A 56 12.24 6.63 -4.61
N THR A 57 13.00 6.47 -5.68
CA THR A 57 13.15 5.18 -6.35
C THR A 57 14.09 4.22 -5.62
N PHE A 58 15.01 4.75 -4.83
CA PHE A 58 15.96 3.94 -4.05
C PHE A 58 15.27 3.18 -2.91
N TYR A 59 14.28 3.78 -2.27
CA TYR A 59 13.59 3.18 -1.13
C TYR A 59 12.32 2.47 -1.56
N ALA A 60 12.22 1.16 -1.28
CA ALA A 60 11.11 0.31 -1.70
C ALA A 60 9.76 0.71 -1.08
N GLN A 61 9.76 1.49 0.00
CA GLN A 61 8.54 1.92 0.67
C GLN A 61 7.69 2.91 -0.12
N PHE A 62 8.28 3.56 -1.14
CA PHE A 62 7.57 4.58 -1.91
C PHE A 62 6.90 3.98 -3.15
N HIS A 63 5.70 4.44 -3.43
CA HIS A 63 4.86 3.98 -4.54
C HIS A 63 4.55 5.14 -5.47
N PHE A 64 4.63 4.88 -6.77
CA PHE A 64 4.48 5.92 -7.80
C PHE A 64 3.12 5.87 -8.51
N SER A 65 2.30 4.89 -8.17
CA SER A 65 0.96 4.72 -8.74
C SER A 65 -0.08 4.75 -7.64
N PRO A 66 -1.29 5.21 -7.94
CA PRO A 66 -2.37 5.19 -6.95
C PRO A 66 -2.60 3.79 -6.41
N ARG A 67 -2.80 3.70 -5.10
CA ARG A 67 -3.09 2.45 -4.42
C ARG A 67 -4.53 2.44 -3.94
N GLY A 68 -5.08 1.26 -3.72
CA GLY A 68 -6.43 1.11 -3.23
C GLY A 68 -6.61 1.62 -1.80
N LYS A 69 -7.84 1.89 -1.44
CA LYS A 69 -8.21 2.29 -0.08
C LYS A 69 -7.84 1.20 0.94
N TYR A 70 -7.96 -0.07 0.54
CA TYR A 70 -7.61 -1.21 1.37
C TYR A 70 -6.40 -1.92 0.77
N ILE A 71 -5.33 -2.03 1.56
CA ILE A 71 -4.11 -2.71 1.15
C ILE A 71 -4.14 -4.11 1.75
N ILE A 72 -4.26 -5.11 0.89
CA ILE A 72 -4.31 -6.51 1.30
C ILE A 72 -2.90 -7.10 1.19
N ARG A 73 -2.37 -7.60 2.30
CA ARG A 73 -1.06 -8.26 2.35
C ARG A 73 -1.26 -9.70 2.76
N MET A 74 -1.08 -10.61 1.81
CA MET A 74 -1.19 -12.06 2.04
C MET A 74 0.19 -12.60 2.41
N CYS A 75 0.27 -13.31 3.52
CA CYS A 75 1.54 -13.91 3.95
C CYS A 75 1.87 -15.14 3.11
N ARG A 76 3.05 -15.15 2.50
CA ARG A 76 3.57 -16.28 1.70
C ARG A 76 4.72 -17.00 2.41
N GLY A 77 4.84 -16.82 3.73
CA GLY A 77 5.86 -17.49 4.52
C GLY A 77 5.65 -18.99 4.58
N THR A 78 6.63 -19.70 5.08
CA THR A 78 6.65 -21.16 5.11
C THR A 78 5.43 -21.75 5.84
N ALA A 79 5.12 -21.22 7.02
CA ALA A 79 3.97 -21.71 7.81
C ALA A 79 2.65 -21.51 7.05
N CYS A 80 2.47 -20.36 6.41
CA CYS A 80 1.26 -20.08 5.63
C CYS A 80 1.18 -20.95 4.39
N HIS A 81 2.32 -21.19 3.72
CA HIS A 81 2.38 -22.05 2.55
C HIS A 81 1.98 -23.51 2.90
N VAL A 82 2.52 -24.04 3.98
CA VAL A 82 2.18 -25.39 4.47
C VAL A 82 0.70 -25.49 4.82
N LYS A 83 0.12 -24.42 5.37
CA LYS A 83 -1.28 -24.38 5.78
C LYS A 83 -2.26 -24.09 4.64
N GLY A 84 -1.78 -23.95 3.39
CA GLY A 84 -2.62 -23.81 2.21
C GLY A 84 -2.96 -22.40 1.80
N VAL A 85 -2.07 -21.43 2.08
CA VAL A 85 -2.29 -20.03 1.69
C VAL A 85 -2.47 -19.87 0.18
N SER A 86 -1.92 -20.76 -0.63
CA SER A 86 -2.05 -20.68 -2.09
C SER A 86 -3.50 -20.69 -2.55
N LYS A 87 -4.35 -21.48 -1.90
CA LYS A 87 -5.79 -21.52 -2.22
C LYS A 87 -6.47 -20.20 -1.84
N ALA A 88 -6.12 -19.64 -0.70
CA ALA A 88 -6.65 -18.35 -0.26
C ALA A 88 -6.19 -17.23 -1.20
N ALA A 89 -4.93 -17.24 -1.62
CA ALA A 89 -4.37 -16.27 -2.55
C ALA A 89 -5.03 -16.35 -3.93
N ASP A 90 -5.25 -17.56 -4.44
CA ASP A 90 -5.94 -17.77 -5.72
C ASP A 90 -7.36 -17.24 -5.66
N LYS A 91 -8.07 -17.49 -4.58
CA LYS A 91 -9.43 -16.99 -4.38
C LYS A 91 -9.45 -15.45 -4.32
N MET A 92 -8.46 -14.85 -3.65
CA MET A 92 -8.34 -13.39 -3.56
C MET A 92 -8.18 -12.78 -4.95
N ARG A 93 -7.26 -13.32 -5.77
CA ARG A 93 -7.04 -12.82 -7.12
C ARG A 93 -8.28 -12.97 -8.00
N GLU A 94 -8.99 -14.08 -7.86
CA GLU A 94 -10.25 -14.32 -8.56
C GLU A 94 -11.31 -13.28 -8.18
N LEU A 95 -11.48 -13.03 -6.89
CA LEU A 95 -12.48 -12.08 -6.37
C LEU A 95 -12.19 -10.63 -6.79
N LEU A 96 -10.92 -10.25 -6.82
CA LEU A 96 -10.52 -8.88 -7.13
C LEU A 96 -10.28 -8.67 -8.64
N GLY A 97 -10.03 -9.75 -9.38
CA GLY A 97 -9.72 -9.67 -10.80
C GLY A 97 -8.38 -9.00 -11.10
N ILE A 98 -7.45 -9.04 -10.16
CA ILE A 98 -6.11 -8.45 -10.28
C ILE A 98 -5.05 -9.46 -9.86
N ASP A 99 -3.81 -9.19 -10.24
CA ASP A 99 -2.66 -10.00 -9.83
C ASP A 99 -1.87 -9.31 -8.71
N VAL A 100 -0.82 -9.97 -8.23
CA VAL A 100 0.04 -9.43 -7.17
C VAL A 100 0.63 -8.08 -7.56
N GLY A 101 0.54 -7.11 -6.66
CA GLY A 101 1.07 -5.77 -6.88
C GLY A 101 0.14 -4.85 -7.65
N GLU A 102 -1.02 -5.33 -8.05
CA GLU A 102 -1.99 -4.54 -8.80
C GLU A 102 -3.07 -3.93 -7.91
N THR A 103 -3.73 -2.92 -8.44
CA THR A 103 -4.84 -2.23 -7.78
C THR A 103 -6.10 -2.38 -8.63
N THR A 104 -7.25 -2.59 -8.00
CA THR A 104 -8.53 -2.69 -8.71
C THR A 104 -8.85 -1.36 -9.41
N SER A 105 -9.60 -1.44 -10.52
CA SER A 105 -9.92 -0.27 -11.36
C SER A 105 -10.70 0.82 -10.61
N ASP A 106 -11.42 0.45 -9.56
CA ASP A 106 -12.16 1.38 -8.70
C ASP A 106 -11.28 1.98 -7.59
N TYR A 107 -9.98 1.62 -7.52
CA TYR A 107 -9.03 2.03 -6.49
C TYR A 107 -9.49 1.67 -5.07
N LYS A 108 -10.23 0.58 -4.93
CA LYS A 108 -10.69 0.13 -3.62
C LYS A 108 -9.70 -0.83 -2.96
N PHE A 109 -9.12 -1.74 -3.73
CA PHE A 109 -8.19 -2.75 -3.20
C PHE A 109 -6.86 -2.74 -3.95
N THR A 110 -5.77 -2.89 -3.20
CA THR A 110 -4.45 -3.24 -3.72
C THR A 110 -4.06 -4.57 -3.11
N TYR A 111 -3.63 -5.53 -3.92
CA TYR A 111 -3.23 -6.85 -3.46
C TYR A 111 -1.73 -7.02 -3.50
N GLU A 112 -1.14 -7.36 -2.37
CA GLU A 112 0.30 -7.64 -2.22
C GLU A 112 0.50 -8.99 -1.56
N GLU A 113 1.62 -9.62 -1.87
CA GLU A 113 2.07 -10.80 -1.15
C GLU A 113 3.37 -10.46 -0.43
N VAL A 114 3.49 -10.86 0.82
CA VAL A 114 4.65 -10.57 1.66
C VAL A 114 5.26 -11.87 2.18
N ALA A 115 6.56 -11.85 2.48
CA ALA A 115 7.28 -13.04 2.91
C ALA A 115 6.81 -13.55 4.28
N CYS A 116 6.55 -12.64 5.23
CA CYS A 116 6.09 -13.01 6.57
C CYS A 116 5.45 -11.83 7.28
N ILE A 117 4.29 -12.05 7.89
CA ILE A 117 3.62 -11.05 8.71
C ILE A 117 4.00 -11.20 10.19
N GLY A 118 4.58 -12.36 10.56
CA GLY A 118 4.95 -12.62 11.94
C GLY A 118 3.85 -13.21 12.80
N ALA A 119 2.73 -13.60 12.20
CA ALA A 119 1.58 -14.18 12.91
C ALA A 119 1.38 -15.66 12.54
N CYS A 120 2.46 -16.45 12.59
CA CYS A 120 2.47 -17.85 12.14
C CYS A 120 1.47 -18.74 12.88
N GLY A 121 1.12 -18.40 14.12
CA GLY A 121 0.11 -19.13 14.87
C GLY A 121 -1.30 -19.01 14.29
N LEU A 122 -1.52 -18.02 13.43
CA LEU A 122 -2.79 -17.77 12.76
C LEU A 122 -2.78 -18.20 11.29
N ALA A 123 -1.71 -18.87 10.84
CA ALA A 123 -1.55 -19.26 9.44
C ALA A 123 -2.72 -20.13 8.91
N PRO A 124 -3.18 -19.95 7.67
CA PRO A 124 -2.80 -18.88 6.73
C PRO A 124 -3.33 -17.52 7.17
N VAL A 125 -2.52 -16.47 7.01
CA VAL A 125 -2.83 -15.15 7.55
C VAL A 125 -2.65 -14.07 6.48
N MET A 126 -3.50 -13.04 6.57
CA MET A 126 -3.36 -11.83 5.76
C MET A 126 -3.66 -10.61 6.61
N MET A 127 -3.25 -9.45 6.13
CA MET A 127 -3.63 -8.16 6.73
C MET A 127 -4.38 -7.33 5.70
N ILE A 128 -5.41 -6.64 6.15
CA ILE A 128 -6.08 -5.60 5.37
C ILE A 128 -5.91 -4.31 6.16
N ASN A 129 -5.05 -3.42 5.65
CA ASN A 129 -4.57 -2.24 6.38
C ASN A 129 -3.96 -2.69 7.71
N ASP A 130 -4.54 -2.32 8.85
CA ASP A 130 -4.02 -2.67 10.18
C ASP A 130 -4.70 -3.90 10.79
N ARG A 131 -5.67 -4.47 10.10
CA ARG A 131 -6.40 -5.65 10.61
C ARG A 131 -5.76 -6.95 10.14
N THR A 132 -5.58 -7.88 11.06
CA THR A 132 -5.05 -9.22 10.79
C THR A 132 -6.20 -10.23 10.74
N TYR A 133 -6.21 -11.04 9.69
CA TYR A 133 -7.17 -12.14 9.52
C TYR A 133 -6.40 -13.45 9.41
N GLY A 134 -6.70 -14.37 10.32
CA GLY A 134 -6.02 -15.66 10.38
C GLY A 134 -6.92 -16.83 10.03
N LYS A 135 -6.29 -18.01 9.96
CA LYS A 135 -6.99 -19.27 9.65
C LYS A 135 -7.80 -19.18 8.36
N LEU A 136 -7.19 -18.61 7.34
CA LEU A 136 -7.86 -18.33 6.06
C LEU A 136 -8.24 -19.60 5.32
N THR A 137 -9.44 -19.59 4.76
CA THR A 137 -9.92 -20.57 3.78
C THR A 137 -10.46 -19.76 2.60
N PRO A 138 -10.62 -20.37 1.41
CA PRO A 138 -11.22 -19.65 0.28
C PRO A 138 -12.57 -19.03 0.61
N ASP A 139 -13.41 -19.75 1.34
CA ASP A 139 -14.73 -19.26 1.77
C ASP A 139 -14.61 -18.08 2.71
N LYS A 140 -13.66 -18.12 3.64
CA LYS A 140 -13.43 -17.03 4.60
C LYS A 140 -12.90 -15.79 3.89
N VAL A 141 -12.01 -15.95 2.92
CA VAL A 141 -11.49 -14.86 2.09
C VAL A 141 -12.66 -14.18 1.36
N GLU A 142 -13.55 -14.96 0.74
CA GLU A 142 -14.71 -14.43 0.05
C GLU A 142 -15.60 -13.62 0.99
N GLU A 143 -15.92 -14.18 2.15
CA GLU A 143 -16.74 -13.51 3.17
C GLU A 143 -16.13 -12.18 3.62
N ILE A 144 -14.83 -12.17 3.89
CA ILE A 144 -14.13 -10.97 4.32
C ILE A 144 -14.16 -9.89 3.21
N ILE A 145 -13.84 -10.27 1.99
CA ILE A 145 -13.81 -9.32 0.86
C ILE A 145 -15.20 -8.77 0.56
N GLU A 146 -16.22 -9.61 0.61
CA GLU A 146 -17.60 -9.16 0.41
C GLU A 146 -18.01 -8.12 1.46
N SER A 147 -17.53 -8.24 2.69
CA SER A 147 -17.82 -7.27 3.74
C SER A 147 -17.16 -5.90 3.46
N TYR A 148 -16.05 -5.87 2.72
CA TYR A 148 -15.41 -4.63 2.31
C TYR A 148 -15.96 -4.06 1.01
N LYS A 149 -16.56 -4.89 0.17
CA LYS A 149 -17.15 -4.43 -1.11
C LYS A 149 -18.48 -3.71 -0.89
N GLU A 150 -19.22 -4.09 0.11
CA GLU A 150 -20.45 -3.40 0.43
C GLU A 150 -20.16 -1.98 0.91
N PRO A 151 -20.86 -0.97 0.36
CA PRO A 151 -20.66 0.37 0.87
C PRO A 151 -21.10 0.41 2.33
N VAL A 152 -20.11 0.60 3.21
CA VAL A 152 -20.42 0.91 4.60
C VAL A 152 -20.93 2.33 4.58
N GLU A 153 -22.22 2.48 4.61
CA GLU A 153 -22.79 3.80 4.81
C GLU A 153 -22.42 4.26 6.21
N ALA A 154 -21.64 5.32 6.22
CA ALA A 154 -21.30 5.96 7.47
C ALA A 154 -22.56 6.55 8.09
#